data_bebea4bb5131896b7186a0e68e787911
#
_entry.id   bebea4bb5131896b7186a0e68e787911
#
_cell.length_a   1.000
_cell.length_b   1.000
_cell.length_c   1.000
_cell.angle_alpha   90.00
_cell.angle_beta   90.00
_cell.angle_gamma   90.00
#
_symmetry.space_group_name_H-M   'P 1'
#
loop_
_entity.id
_entity.type
_entity.pdbx_description
1 polymer ?
#
loop_
_entity_poly.entity_id
_entity_poly.type
_entity_poly.pdbx_seq_one_letter_code
_entity_poly.pdbx_strand_id
1 'polypeptide(L)'
;MSKKARPRIYNRAGKRIEVQDKTWYALQASGEASERVIEVFVYGEIGAWGITANQFVQDLRAMDDGVSPVIAAFNSIGGDLFDGLAMHNALSRLGERCTGRIDALAASAASVAVCGAHRVVIAANAMLMIHNPWTYAAGDADDFRKVADVLDQTMEAIIAAYKAKAPDIDEAELRRLVAAETWLTASEAVALGLADEVGDGV
;
A
#
# COMPACT_ATOMS: atom_id res chain seq x y z
N MET A 1 15.94 -5.79 -29.26
CA MET A 1 15.28 -5.25 -28.06
C MET A 1 15.50 -3.73 -28.06
N SER A 2 14.47 -2.95 -28.38
CA SER A 2 14.56 -1.48 -28.42
C SER A 2 14.60 -0.93 -27.01
N LYS A 3 15.71 -0.28 -26.64
CA LYS A 3 15.79 0.50 -25.39
C LYS A 3 14.79 1.66 -25.51
N LYS A 4 13.68 1.61 -24.79
CA LYS A 4 12.77 2.76 -24.67
C LYS A 4 13.57 3.96 -24.17
N ALA A 5 13.53 5.05 -24.91
CA ALA A 5 14.22 6.28 -24.56
C ALA A 5 13.59 6.82 -23.25
N ARG A 6 14.41 6.97 -22.21
CA ARG A 6 13.99 7.58 -20.93
C ARG A 6 13.64 9.06 -21.15
N PRO A 7 12.60 9.59 -20.51
CA PRO A 7 12.29 11.02 -20.58
C PRO A 7 13.48 11.85 -20.10
N ARG A 8 13.81 12.91 -20.85
CA ARG A 8 14.87 13.85 -20.49
C ARG A 8 14.27 14.97 -19.65
N ILE A 9 14.65 15.03 -18.39
CA ILE A 9 14.19 16.08 -17.47
C ILE A 9 15.30 17.13 -17.31
N TYR A 10 14.94 18.40 -17.40
CA TYR A 10 15.87 19.53 -17.25
C TYR A 10 15.40 20.40 -16.08
N ASN A 11 16.33 20.93 -15.29
CA ASN A 11 16.00 21.93 -14.27
C ASN A 11 15.77 23.31 -14.92
N ARG A 12 15.31 24.28 -14.11
CA ARG A 12 15.03 25.64 -14.57
C ARG A 12 16.24 26.37 -15.18
N ALA A 13 17.46 25.88 -14.94
CA ALA A 13 18.72 26.38 -15.51
C ALA A 13 19.16 25.61 -16.77
N GLY A 14 18.32 24.74 -17.32
CA GLY A 14 18.62 23.95 -18.51
C GLY A 14 19.65 22.83 -18.30
N LYS A 15 20.06 22.56 -17.05
CA LYS A 15 20.91 21.42 -16.75
C LYS A 15 20.08 20.13 -16.74
N ARG A 16 20.59 19.13 -17.47
CA ARG A 16 20.03 17.76 -17.46
C ARG A 16 20.06 17.23 -16.03
N ILE A 17 18.89 16.91 -15.51
CA ILE A 17 18.78 16.14 -14.27
C ILE A 17 18.92 14.69 -14.67
N GLU A 18 20.00 14.03 -14.27
CA GLU A 18 20.04 12.59 -14.24
C GLU A 18 19.08 12.14 -13.15
N VAL A 19 17.90 11.71 -13.59
CA VAL A 19 17.03 10.91 -12.73
C VAL A 19 17.79 9.59 -12.59
N GLN A 20 18.57 9.45 -11.54
CA GLN A 20 18.92 8.13 -11.06
C GLN A 20 17.58 7.42 -10.90
N ASP A 21 17.51 6.16 -11.35
CA ASP A 21 16.42 5.26 -10.97
C ASP A 21 16.41 5.21 -9.43
N LYS A 22 15.80 6.22 -8.82
CA LYS A 22 15.40 6.13 -7.45
C LYS A 22 14.25 5.14 -7.49
N THR A 23 14.58 3.90 -7.23
CA THR A 23 13.61 2.95 -6.78
C THR A 23 12.83 3.69 -5.71
N TRP A 24 11.53 3.89 -5.94
CA TRP A 24 10.57 4.47 -4.99
C TRP A 24 10.43 3.61 -3.74
N TYR A 25 11.34 2.70 -3.59
CA TYR A 25 11.43 1.66 -2.62
C TYR A 25 12.84 1.68 -2.01
N ALA A 26 12.92 1.86 -0.73
CA ALA A 26 14.16 1.79 0.02
C ALA A 26 13.94 0.92 1.25
N LEU A 27 14.95 0.09 1.57
CA LEU A 27 15.03 -0.60 2.85
C LEU A 27 16.21 -0.03 3.61
N GLN A 28 15.96 0.32 4.86
CA GLN A 28 16.99 0.79 5.77
C GLN A 28 16.91 0.00 7.06
N ALA A 29 18.06 -0.38 7.60
CA ALA A 29 18.17 -0.82 8.98
C ALA A 29 19.04 0.18 9.71
N SER A 30 18.53 0.77 10.79
CA SER A 30 19.22 1.75 11.61
C SER A 30 19.36 1.23 13.04
N GLY A 31 20.40 1.68 13.75
CA GLY A 31 20.66 1.32 15.13
C GLY A 31 21.72 0.22 15.32
N GLU A 32 22.26 0.13 16.54
CA GLU A 32 23.06 -1.02 16.98
C GLU A 32 22.14 -2.24 17.17
N ALA A 33 22.70 -3.43 17.31
CA ALA A 33 21.95 -4.69 17.31
C ALA A 33 20.82 -4.77 18.37
N SER A 34 20.86 -3.97 19.40
CA SER A 34 19.81 -3.86 20.45
C SER A 34 18.73 -2.82 20.17
N GLU A 35 18.93 -1.96 19.16
CA GLU A 35 18.04 -0.85 18.81
C GLU A 35 17.69 -0.85 17.30
N ARG A 36 17.89 -1.97 16.64
CA ARG A 36 17.68 -2.09 15.21
C ARG A 36 16.20 -1.94 14.87
N VAL A 37 15.90 -1.06 13.93
CA VAL A 37 14.58 -0.91 13.29
C VAL A 37 14.75 -1.15 11.79
N ILE A 38 13.87 -1.94 11.21
CA ILE A 38 13.81 -2.19 9.77
C ILE A 38 12.72 -1.28 9.19
N GLU A 39 13.11 -0.40 8.30
CA GLU A 39 12.18 0.53 7.66
C GLU A 39 12.06 0.21 6.16
N VAL A 40 10.82 0.05 5.69
CA VAL A 40 10.49 -0.30 4.30
C VAL A 40 9.62 0.82 3.74
N PHE A 41 10.06 1.46 2.66
CA PHE A 41 9.34 2.55 2.03
C PHE A 41 8.58 2.07 0.80
N VAL A 42 7.25 2.15 0.81
CA VAL A 42 6.36 1.87 -0.31
C VAL A 42 5.90 3.22 -0.89
N TYR A 43 6.79 3.85 -1.65
CA TYR A 43 6.55 5.15 -2.25
C TYR A 43 6.40 5.01 -3.76
N GLY A 44 5.24 5.38 -4.29
CA GLY A 44 4.91 5.27 -5.72
C GLY A 44 3.85 4.22 -6.03
N GLU A 45 3.85 3.70 -7.25
CA GLU A 45 2.87 2.73 -7.72
C GLU A 45 3.20 1.31 -7.25
N ILE A 46 2.18 0.52 -6.92
CA ILE A 46 2.28 -0.92 -6.64
C ILE A 46 2.02 -1.68 -7.94
N GLY A 47 2.91 -2.65 -8.26
CA GLY A 47 2.78 -3.47 -9.45
C GLY A 47 3.92 -3.28 -10.46
N ALA A 48 3.70 -3.72 -11.69
CA ALA A 48 4.73 -3.84 -12.73
C ALA A 48 5.44 -2.53 -13.13
N TRP A 49 4.83 -1.39 -12.85
CA TRP A 49 5.39 -0.06 -13.15
C TRP A 49 6.06 0.60 -11.95
N GLY A 50 5.99 -0.02 -10.79
CA GLY A 50 6.53 0.46 -9.54
C GLY A 50 7.12 -0.67 -8.69
N ILE A 51 6.56 -0.90 -7.50
CA ILE A 51 7.02 -1.88 -6.53
C ILE A 51 6.16 -3.14 -6.65
N THR A 52 6.75 -4.25 -7.08
CA THR A 52 6.04 -5.53 -7.10
C THR A 52 6.04 -6.17 -5.72
N ALA A 53 5.00 -6.97 -5.42
CA ALA A 53 4.96 -7.76 -4.20
C ALA A 53 6.14 -8.74 -4.09
N ASN A 54 6.59 -9.29 -5.22
CA ASN A 54 7.74 -10.19 -5.25
C ASN A 54 9.01 -9.49 -4.72
N GLN A 55 9.31 -8.28 -5.22
CA GLN A 55 10.46 -7.51 -4.75
C GLN A 55 10.30 -7.17 -3.27
N PHE A 56 9.15 -6.62 -2.88
CA PHE A 56 8.83 -6.26 -1.50
C PHE A 56 9.04 -7.44 -0.53
N VAL A 57 8.47 -8.61 -0.85
CA VAL A 57 8.55 -9.79 0.04
C VAL A 57 9.96 -10.36 0.12
N GLN A 58 10.71 -10.36 -0.99
CA GLN A 58 12.11 -10.84 -1.00
C GLN A 58 12.99 -9.93 -0.14
N ASP A 59 12.88 -8.62 -0.32
CA ASP A 59 13.70 -7.65 0.41
C ASP A 59 13.35 -7.64 1.89
N LEU A 60 12.06 -7.67 2.22
CA LEU A 60 11.60 -7.77 3.60
C LEU A 60 12.19 -9.02 4.29
N ARG A 61 12.11 -10.19 3.62
CA ARG A 61 12.67 -11.43 4.15
C ARG A 61 14.19 -11.41 4.29
N ALA A 62 14.89 -10.71 3.42
CA ALA A 62 16.34 -10.60 3.48
C ALA A 62 16.81 -9.76 4.67
N MET A 63 15.98 -8.82 5.13
CA MET A 63 16.30 -7.92 6.25
C MET A 63 15.68 -8.34 7.57
N ASP A 64 14.58 -9.09 7.54
CA ASP A 64 13.85 -9.52 8.74
C ASP A 64 14.69 -10.55 9.53
N ASP A 65 15.07 -10.16 10.74
CA ASP A 65 15.78 -10.99 11.69
C ASP A 65 14.86 -11.73 12.68
N GLY A 66 13.56 -11.58 12.52
CA GLY A 66 12.53 -12.19 13.35
C GLY A 66 12.29 -11.51 14.70
N VAL A 67 13.05 -10.44 15.04
CA VAL A 67 13.03 -9.79 16.37
C VAL A 67 12.82 -8.28 16.25
N SER A 68 13.51 -7.62 15.32
CA SER A 68 13.49 -6.16 15.17
C SER A 68 12.09 -5.65 14.78
N PRO A 69 11.67 -4.47 15.28
CA PRO A 69 10.49 -3.78 14.77
C PRO A 69 10.61 -3.49 13.27
N VAL A 70 9.50 -3.57 12.58
CA VAL A 70 9.39 -3.26 11.15
C VAL A 70 8.41 -2.12 10.95
N ILE A 71 8.85 -1.06 10.28
CA ILE A 71 8.02 0.07 9.88
C ILE A 71 7.83 0.00 8.37
N ALA A 72 6.59 -0.15 7.91
CA ALA A 72 6.23 -0.05 6.50
C ALA A 72 5.64 1.34 6.23
N ALA A 73 6.42 2.22 5.63
CA ALA A 73 6.06 3.60 5.34
C ALA A 73 5.42 3.72 3.95
N PHE A 74 4.26 4.35 3.86
CA PHE A 74 3.47 4.45 2.64
C PHE A 74 3.30 5.90 2.17
N ASN A 75 3.58 6.10 0.88
CA ASN A 75 3.15 7.24 0.09
C ASN A 75 2.85 6.73 -1.33
N SER A 76 1.65 6.16 -1.53
CA SER A 76 1.32 5.39 -2.73
C SER A 76 -0.12 5.61 -3.16
N ILE A 77 -0.29 5.75 -4.47
CA ILE A 77 -1.61 5.79 -5.14
C ILE A 77 -2.24 4.40 -5.30
N GLY A 78 -1.53 3.34 -4.90
CA GLY A 78 -1.94 1.96 -5.16
C GLY A 78 -1.45 1.43 -6.50
N GLY A 79 -2.24 0.60 -7.15
CA GLY A 79 -1.92 -0.06 -8.41
C GLY A 79 -2.47 -1.48 -8.45
N ASP A 80 -1.63 -2.50 -8.71
CA ASP A 80 -2.07 -3.88 -8.77
C ASP A 80 -2.58 -4.37 -7.41
N LEU A 81 -3.84 -4.81 -7.39
CA LEU A 81 -4.50 -5.23 -6.16
C LEU A 81 -3.94 -6.55 -5.61
N PHE A 82 -3.58 -7.50 -6.47
CA PHE A 82 -3.03 -8.78 -6.00
C PHE A 82 -1.64 -8.60 -5.40
N ASP A 83 -0.83 -7.69 -5.95
CA ASP A 83 0.41 -7.25 -5.32
C ASP A 83 0.12 -6.57 -3.96
N GLY A 84 -0.89 -5.71 -3.88
CA GLY A 84 -1.34 -5.08 -2.62
C GLY A 84 -1.78 -6.11 -1.56
N LEU A 85 -2.58 -7.11 -1.95
CA LEU A 85 -2.99 -8.21 -1.07
C LEU A 85 -1.80 -9.08 -0.62
N ALA A 86 -0.84 -9.33 -1.51
CA ALA A 86 0.36 -10.08 -1.15
C ALA A 86 1.25 -9.31 -0.17
N MET A 87 1.36 -7.98 -0.32
CA MET A 87 2.02 -7.10 0.65
C MET A 87 1.27 -7.09 1.98
N HIS A 88 -0.06 -6.94 1.98
CA HIS A 88 -0.92 -7.06 3.17
C HIS A 88 -0.58 -8.33 3.96
N ASN A 89 -0.63 -9.48 3.30
CA ASN A 89 -0.36 -10.76 3.94
C ASN A 89 1.10 -10.90 4.44
N ALA A 90 2.06 -10.26 3.76
CA ALA A 90 3.44 -10.24 4.20
C ALA A 90 3.61 -9.42 5.49
N LEU A 91 2.99 -8.26 5.58
CA LEU A 91 2.99 -7.41 6.78
C LEU A 91 2.25 -8.08 7.93
N SER A 92 1.09 -8.68 7.68
CA SER A 92 0.29 -9.39 8.69
C SER A 92 1.08 -10.53 9.36
N ARG A 93 1.93 -11.23 8.62
CA ARG A 93 2.78 -12.31 9.17
C ARG A 93 3.87 -11.81 10.15
N LEU A 94 4.20 -10.53 10.14
CA LEU A 94 5.15 -9.94 11.10
C LEU A 94 4.52 -9.76 12.50
N GLY A 95 3.19 -9.79 12.61
CA GLY A 95 2.45 -9.64 13.86
C GLY A 95 2.73 -8.28 14.53
N GLU A 96 2.83 -8.27 15.85
CA GLU A 96 2.99 -7.06 16.68
C GLU A 96 4.23 -6.22 16.36
N ARG A 97 5.22 -6.80 15.68
CA ARG A 97 6.43 -6.09 15.26
C ARG A 97 6.19 -5.11 14.11
N CYS A 98 5.04 -5.19 13.41
CA CYS A 98 4.78 -4.42 12.21
C CYS A 98 3.95 -3.16 12.50
N THR A 99 4.53 -2.02 12.18
CA THR A 99 3.81 -0.74 12.13
C THR A 99 3.72 -0.26 10.67
N GLY A 100 2.51 -0.04 10.19
CA GLY A 100 2.24 0.69 8.94
C GLY A 100 2.21 2.19 9.23
N ARG A 101 2.98 2.98 8.50
CA ARG A 101 2.99 4.44 8.62
C ARG A 101 2.53 5.07 7.32
N ILE A 102 1.49 5.88 7.37
CA ILE A 102 1.01 6.62 6.20
C ILE A 102 1.57 8.03 6.26
N ASP A 103 2.61 8.29 5.43
CA ASP A 103 3.34 9.56 5.45
C ASP A 103 2.62 10.68 4.68
N ALA A 104 1.90 10.33 3.59
CA ALA A 104 1.09 11.29 2.83
C ALA A 104 -0.19 10.64 2.28
N LEU A 105 -0.08 9.49 1.64
CA LEU A 105 -1.21 8.81 0.99
C LEU A 105 -1.06 7.29 1.04
N ALA A 106 -2.14 6.61 1.40
CA ALA A 106 -2.33 5.20 1.10
C ALA A 106 -3.66 5.04 0.36
N ALA A 107 -3.62 4.91 -0.96
CA ALA A 107 -4.82 4.80 -1.78
C ALA A 107 -4.93 3.44 -2.47
N SER A 108 -6.18 2.97 -2.69
CA SER A 108 -6.45 1.78 -3.49
C SER A 108 -5.70 0.54 -2.95
N ALA A 109 -4.93 -0.16 -3.78
CA ALA A 109 -4.12 -1.32 -3.36
C ALA A 109 -3.16 -1.00 -2.19
N ALA A 110 -2.68 0.24 -2.06
CA ALA A 110 -1.83 0.65 -0.94
C ALA A 110 -2.60 0.74 0.39
N SER A 111 -3.87 1.15 0.36
CA SER A 111 -4.72 1.13 1.55
C SER A 111 -5.01 -0.30 2.03
N VAL A 112 -5.18 -1.23 1.09
CA VAL A 112 -5.28 -2.66 1.40
C VAL A 112 -3.96 -3.17 2.01
N ALA A 113 -2.83 -2.83 1.40
CA ALA A 113 -1.51 -3.30 1.85
C ALA A 113 -1.19 -2.82 3.28
N VAL A 114 -1.35 -1.53 3.59
CA VAL A 114 -1.04 -0.96 4.91
C VAL A 114 -1.91 -1.54 6.02
N CYS A 115 -3.17 -1.91 5.71
CA CYS A 115 -4.07 -2.56 6.66
C CYS A 115 -3.61 -3.98 7.08
N GLY A 116 -2.57 -4.54 6.44
CA GLY A 116 -1.92 -5.75 6.91
C GLY A 116 -1.00 -5.55 8.12
N ALA A 117 -0.60 -4.32 8.42
CA ALA A 117 0.21 -4.04 9.60
C ALA A 117 -0.61 -4.16 10.89
N HIS A 118 0.02 -4.65 11.95
CA HIS A 118 -0.62 -4.78 13.26
C HIS A 118 -1.08 -3.41 13.79
N ARG A 119 -0.20 -2.42 13.73
CA ARG A 119 -0.51 -1.02 14.09
C ARG A 119 -0.38 -0.15 12.84
N VAL A 120 -1.34 0.75 12.62
CA VAL A 120 -1.31 1.73 11.53
C VAL A 120 -1.34 3.14 12.10
N VAL A 121 -0.31 3.92 11.80
CA VAL A 121 -0.17 5.33 12.18
C VAL A 121 -0.33 6.17 10.91
N ILE A 122 -1.15 7.20 10.98
CA ILE A 122 -1.39 8.12 9.85
C ILE A 122 -0.99 9.54 10.24
N ALA A 123 -0.16 10.19 9.44
CA ALA A 123 0.21 11.59 9.67
C ALA A 123 -1.03 12.50 9.61
N ALA A 124 -1.06 13.56 10.42
CA ALA A 124 -2.24 14.42 10.55
C ALA A 124 -2.72 15.06 9.24
N ASN A 125 -1.83 15.24 8.27
CA ASN A 125 -2.09 15.78 6.94
C ASN A 125 -2.11 14.71 5.83
N ALA A 126 -2.04 13.42 6.20
CA ALA A 126 -2.11 12.31 5.26
C ALA A 126 -3.56 11.86 5.02
N MET A 127 -3.77 11.09 3.97
CA MET A 127 -5.07 10.56 3.58
C MET A 127 -5.00 9.05 3.32
N LEU A 128 -6.14 8.40 3.51
CA LEU A 128 -6.38 7.03 3.11
C LEU A 128 -7.56 6.99 2.14
N MET A 129 -7.44 6.25 1.01
CA MET A 129 -8.53 6.15 0.04
C MET A 129 -8.88 4.69 -0.24
N ILE A 130 -10.17 4.41 -0.17
CA ILE A 130 -10.76 3.10 -0.41
C ILE A 130 -11.78 3.17 -1.55
N HIS A 131 -11.73 2.19 -2.45
CA HIS A 131 -12.67 2.12 -3.57
C HIS A 131 -12.82 0.67 -4.10
N ASN A 132 -13.81 0.49 -4.99
CA ASN A 132 -14.03 -0.77 -5.70
C ASN A 132 -12.83 -1.14 -6.58
N PRO A 133 -12.55 -2.45 -6.74
CA PRO A 133 -11.61 -2.90 -7.77
C PRO A 133 -12.16 -2.55 -9.15
N TRP A 134 -11.25 -2.18 -10.05
CA TRP A 134 -11.60 -1.89 -11.43
C TRP A 134 -10.55 -2.42 -12.40
N THR A 135 -10.94 -2.65 -13.64
CA THR A 135 -10.02 -3.11 -14.67
C THR A 135 -10.44 -2.61 -16.05
N TYR A 136 -9.53 -2.71 -17.00
CA TYR A 136 -9.86 -2.59 -18.42
C TYR A 136 -10.07 -3.98 -19.00
N ALA A 137 -11.10 -4.17 -19.79
CA ALA A 137 -11.41 -5.42 -20.44
C ALA A 137 -11.88 -5.17 -21.90
N ALA A 138 -11.63 -6.15 -22.76
CA ALA A 138 -12.16 -6.18 -24.12
C ALA A 138 -12.64 -7.60 -24.39
N GLY A 139 -13.80 -7.73 -25.02
CA GLY A 139 -14.40 -9.03 -25.31
C GLY A 139 -15.87 -8.89 -25.71
N ASP A 140 -16.58 -10.01 -25.77
CA ASP A 140 -18.02 -10.06 -25.98
C ASP A 140 -18.81 -9.93 -24.68
N ALA A 141 -20.13 -10.02 -24.76
CA ALA A 141 -21.01 -9.85 -23.60
C ALA A 141 -20.75 -10.91 -22.50
N ASP A 142 -20.37 -12.13 -22.87
CA ASP A 142 -20.10 -13.20 -21.90
C ASP A 142 -18.74 -12.98 -21.22
N ASP A 143 -17.76 -12.44 -21.94
CA ASP A 143 -16.47 -12.06 -21.36
C ASP A 143 -16.63 -10.93 -20.34
N PHE A 144 -17.44 -9.91 -20.61
CA PHE A 144 -17.73 -8.84 -19.65
C PHE A 144 -18.45 -9.36 -18.40
N ARG A 145 -19.38 -10.30 -18.54
CA ARG A 145 -20.02 -10.93 -17.35
C ARG A 145 -19.00 -11.65 -16.48
N LYS A 146 -18.12 -12.43 -17.10
CA LYS A 146 -17.03 -13.12 -16.35
C LYS A 146 -16.11 -12.14 -15.64
N VAL A 147 -15.76 -11.03 -16.29
CA VAL A 147 -14.94 -9.97 -15.67
C VAL A 147 -15.67 -9.35 -14.50
N ALA A 148 -16.97 -9.07 -14.62
CA ALA A 148 -17.78 -8.55 -13.52
C ALA A 148 -17.81 -9.52 -12.34
N ASP A 149 -18.03 -10.81 -12.58
CA ASP A 149 -18.03 -11.86 -11.54
C ASP A 149 -16.67 -11.92 -10.81
N VAL A 150 -15.56 -11.77 -11.54
CA VAL A 150 -14.21 -11.72 -10.94
C VAL A 150 -14.02 -10.48 -10.10
N LEU A 151 -14.49 -9.32 -10.54
CA LEU A 151 -14.42 -8.07 -9.75
C LEU A 151 -15.25 -8.18 -8.46
N ASP A 152 -16.42 -8.79 -8.52
CA ASP A 152 -17.25 -9.05 -7.32
C ASP A 152 -16.54 -9.96 -6.32
N GLN A 153 -15.90 -11.05 -6.80
CA GLN A 153 -15.09 -11.93 -5.94
C GLN A 153 -13.87 -11.21 -5.37
N THR A 154 -13.24 -10.34 -6.15
CA THR A 154 -12.10 -9.56 -5.72
C THR A 154 -12.49 -8.54 -4.64
N MET A 155 -13.71 -8.00 -4.71
CA MET A 155 -14.27 -7.15 -3.67
C MET A 155 -14.31 -7.87 -2.31
N GLU A 156 -14.68 -9.17 -2.28
CA GLU A 156 -14.70 -9.94 -1.04
C GLU A 156 -13.31 -10.00 -0.38
N ALA A 157 -12.24 -10.13 -1.19
CA ALA A 157 -10.87 -10.11 -0.67
C ALA A 157 -10.48 -8.74 -0.07
N ILE A 158 -10.92 -7.64 -0.70
CA ILE A 158 -10.71 -6.29 -0.19
C ILE A 158 -11.44 -6.09 1.15
N ILE A 159 -12.71 -6.46 1.22
CA ILE A 159 -13.51 -6.36 2.44
C ILE A 159 -12.90 -7.19 3.56
N ALA A 160 -12.44 -8.41 3.27
CA ALA A 160 -11.78 -9.27 4.25
C ALA A 160 -10.49 -8.61 4.80
N ALA A 161 -9.69 -7.98 3.95
CA ALA A 161 -8.47 -7.28 4.36
C ALA A 161 -8.77 -6.10 5.28
N TYR A 162 -9.75 -5.26 4.95
CA TYR A 162 -10.15 -4.14 5.80
C TYR A 162 -10.80 -4.60 7.11
N LYS A 163 -11.64 -5.65 7.07
CA LYS A 163 -12.23 -6.23 8.28
C LYS A 163 -11.22 -6.86 9.21
N ALA A 164 -10.12 -7.40 8.69
CA ALA A 164 -9.02 -7.89 9.53
C ALA A 164 -8.36 -6.75 10.34
N LYS A 165 -8.27 -5.54 9.77
CA LYS A 165 -7.74 -4.35 10.45
C LYS A 165 -8.79 -3.68 11.36
N ALA A 166 -10.01 -3.55 10.87
CA ALA A 166 -11.12 -2.88 11.54
C ALA A 166 -12.27 -3.89 11.84
N PRO A 167 -12.10 -4.82 12.80
CA PRO A 167 -13.07 -5.89 13.04
C PRO A 167 -14.45 -5.36 13.45
N ASP A 168 -14.52 -4.22 14.10
CA ASP A 168 -15.75 -3.62 14.64
C ASP A 168 -16.51 -2.76 13.62
N ILE A 169 -15.92 -2.46 12.44
CA ILE A 169 -16.62 -1.69 11.41
C ILE A 169 -17.83 -2.48 10.91
N ASP A 170 -18.98 -1.81 10.78
CA ASP A 170 -20.14 -2.41 10.11
C ASP A 170 -19.82 -2.74 8.66
N GLU A 171 -20.03 -3.99 8.24
CA GLU A 171 -19.64 -4.43 6.89
C GLU A 171 -20.48 -3.76 5.79
N ALA A 172 -21.75 -3.48 6.04
CA ALA A 172 -22.59 -2.80 5.05
C ALA A 172 -22.13 -1.36 4.85
N GLU A 173 -21.73 -0.68 5.93
CA GLU A 173 -21.15 0.66 5.87
C GLU A 173 -19.78 0.63 5.16
N LEU A 174 -18.91 -0.32 5.47
CA LEU A 174 -17.62 -0.48 4.77
C LEU A 174 -17.83 -0.66 3.25
N ARG A 175 -18.73 -1.56 2.85
CA ARG A 175 -19.07 -1.78 1.43
C ARG A 175 -19.59 -0.51 0.77
N ARG A 176 -20.43 0.25 1.47
CA ARG A 176 -20.95 1.54 0.99
C ARG A 176 -19.83 2.56 0.77
N LEU A 177 -18.89 2.67 1.72
CA LEU A 177 -17.74 3.57 1.62
C LEU A 177 -16.79 3.18 0.48
N VAL A 178 -16.52 1.89 0.32
CA VAL A 178 -15.71 1.38 -0.79
C VAL A 178 -16.39 1.64 -2.14
N ALA A 179 -17.70 1.39 -2.25
CA ALA A 179 -18.45 1.65 -3.47
C ALA A 179 -18.55 3.14 -3.83
N ALA A 180 -18.48 4.02 -2.84
CA ALA A 180 -18.52 5.47 -3.03
C ALA A 180 -17.17 6.10 -3.39
N GLU A 181 -16.09 5.34 -3.46
CA GLU A 181 -14.72 5.87 -3.58
C GLU A 181 -14.45 6.93 -2.50
N THR A 182 -14.18 6.48 -1.29
CA THR A 182 -14.10 7.36 -0.14
C THR A 182 -12.65 7.76 0.17
N TRP A 183 -12.42 9.06 0.23
CA TRP A 183 -11.18 9.69 0.67
C TRP A 183 -11.32 10.06 2.13
N LEU A 184 -10.52 9.43 2.98
CA LEU A 184 -10.58 9.58 4.42
C LEU A 184 -9.42 10.47 4.88
N THR A 185 -9.74 11.48 5.69
CA THR A 185 -8.75 12.19 6.51
C THR A 185 -8.18 11.26 7.57
N ALA A 186 -7.07 11.66 8.19
CA ALA A 186 -6.45 10.90 9.25
C ALA A 186 -7.44 10.56 10.40
N SER A 187 -8.22 11.53 10.83
CA SER A 187 -9.21 11.34 11.90
C SER A 187 -10.35 10.41 11.51
N GLU A 188 -10.82 10.46 10.25
CA GLU A 188 -11.85 9.56 9.75
C GLU A 188 -11.34 8.13 9.61
N ALA A 189 -10.09 7.96 9.15
CA ALA A 189 -9.47 6.63 9.08
C ALA A 189 -9.35 5.98 10.46
N VAL A 190 -8.98 6.75 11.49
CA VAL A 190 -8.94 6.28 12.88
C VAL A 190 -10.35 5.99 13.41
N ALA A 191 -11.32 6.85 13.14
CA ALA A 191 -12.71 6.65 13.59
C ALA A 191 -13.33 5.37 13.01
N LEU A 192 -12.92 4.96 11.80
CA LEU A 192 -13.35 3.71 11.17
C LEU A 192 -12.52 2.48 11.59
N GLY A 193 -11.42 2.67 12.33
CA GLY A 193 -10.51 1.60 12.73
C GLY A 193 -9.54 1.14 11.64
N LEU A 194 -9.51 1.82 10.48
CA LEU A 194 -8.56 1.55 9.39
C LEU A 194 -7.15 2.09 9.68
N ALA A 195 -7.04 3.02 10.63
CA ALA A 195 -5.80 3.41 11.30
C ALA A 195 -6.03 3.38 12.81
N ASP A 196 -4.94 3.24 13.58
CA ASP A 196 -5.03 3.15 15.05
C ASP A 196 -4.84 4.50 15.72
N GLU A 197 -4.02 5.37 15.12
CA GLU A 197 -3.78 6.71 15.67
C GLU A 197 -3.34 7.72 14.61
N VAL A 198 -3.58 8.99 14.93
CA VAL A 198 -2.99 10.11 14.19
C VAL A 198 -1.68 10.48 14.86
N GLY A 199 -0.58 10.50 14.11
CA GLY A 199 0.74 10.83 14.65
C GLY A 199 1.81 10.96 13.56
N ASP A 200 2.99 11.43 13.95
CA ASP A 200 4.11 11.62 13.02
C ASP A 200 4.90 10.32 12.78
N GLY A 201 4.38 9.20 13.23
CA GLY A 201 5.05 7.92 13.18
C GLY A 201 6.07 7.75 14.33
N VAL A 202 6.75 6.63 14.33
CA VAL A 202 7.74 6.25 15.35
C VAL A 202 9.05 6.98 15.12
#